data_0be91ca6fbe8f9f1b0724e1d16e918c1
#
_entry.id   0be91ca6fbe8f9f1b0724e1d16e918c1
#
_cell.length_a   1.000
_cell.length_b   1.000
_cell.length_c   1.000
_cell.angle_alpha   90.00
_cell.angle_beta   90.00
_cell.angle_gamma   90.00
#
_symmetry.space_group_name_H-M   'P 1'
#
loop_
_entity.id
_entity.type
_entity.pdbx_description
1 polymer ?
#
loop_
_entity_poly.entity_id
_entity_poly.type
_entity_poly.pdbx_seq_one_letter_code
_entity_poly.pdbx_strand_id
1 'polypeptide(L)'
;MTKKLIKRTAISRRKNLLSALDKAFNELDTYTQWTTGTPENLEYNCCTNCMTGSPQIEYSKNYVAYNIQDKQGYNEAYKENKDNTTWDGYPESHVGEYIYLQHRGESHAAYKLLIGILKQHGITTEWDWSSDIKLKVYLTKYANFNSGV
;
A
#
# COMPACT_ATOMS: atom_id res chain seq x y z
N MET A 1 12.88 19.54 -26.75
CA MET A 1 11.82 18.57 -26.99
C MET A 1 10.81 18.63 -25.86
N THR A 2 9.56 18.82 -26.17
CA THR A 2 8.50 18.94 -25.16
C THR A 2 8.08 17.55 -24.69
N LYS A 3 8.13 17.31 -23.39
CA LYS A 3 7.67 16.04 -22.86
C LYS A 3 6.14 15.95 -22.95
N LYS A 4 5.64 14.92 -23.60
CA LYS A 4 4.21 14.69 -23.70
C LYS A 4 3.67 14.11 -22.40
N LEU A 5 2.70 14.77 -21.79
CA LEU A 5 2.05 14.28 -20.59
C LEU A 5 0.98 13.27 -20.95
N ILE A 6 0.91 12.20 -20.19
CA ILE A 6 -0.11 11.16 -20.37
C ILE A 6 -1.22 11.39 -19.37
N LYS A 7 -2.44 11.53 -19.86
CA LYS A 7 -3.63 11.68 -19.03
C LYS A 7 -4.07 10.29 -18.57
N ARG A 8 -4.28 10.14 -17.26
CA ARG A 8 -4.66 8.88 -16.67
C ARG A 8 -5.95 9.00 -15.86
N THR A 9 -6.74 7.93 -15.84
CA THR A 9 -7.95 7.84 -15.02
C THR A 9 -7.61 7.22 -13.67
N ALA A 10 -8.48 7.41 -12.67
CA ALA A 10 -8.32 6.81 -11.36
C ALA A 10 -8.33 5.28 -11.44
N ILE A 11 -9.11 4.70 -12.36
CA ILE A 11 -9.15 3.24 -12.56
C ILE A 11 -7.76 2.69 -12.89
N SER A 12 -7.08 3.31 -13.85
CA SER A 12 -5.76 2.87 -14.28
C SER A 12 -4.73 2.96 -13.16
N ARG A 13 -4.74 4.07 -12.41
CA ARG A 13 -3.80 4.27 -11.30
C ARG A 13 -4.02 3.26 -10.19
N ARG A 14 -5.28 3.03 -9.80
CA ARG A 14 -5.64 2.06 -8.76
C ARG A 14 -5.15 0.67 -9.09
N LYS A 15 -5.35 0.22 -10.32
CA LYS A 15 -4.93 -1.10 -10.77
C LYS A 15 -3.41 -1.26 -10.67
N ASN A 16 -2.66 -0.20 -11.00
CA ASN A 16 -1.20 -0.22 -10.92
C ASN A 16 -0.71 -0.38 -9.47
N LEU A 17 -1.33 0.31 -8.52
CA LEU A 17 -0.92 0.22 -7.12
C LEU A 17 -1.18 -1.18 -6.55
N LEU A 18 -2.36 -1.74 -6.75
CA LEU A 18 -2.68 -3.07 -6.24
C LEU A 18 -1.79 -4.13 -6.87
N SER A 19 -1.51 -4.02 -8.17
CA SER A 19 -0.61 -4.94 -8.86
C SER A 19 0.81 -4.86 -8.30
N ALA A 20 1.30 -3.65 -8.05
CA ALA A 20 2.64 -3.46 -7.47
C ALA A 20 2.72 -4.04 -6.06
N LEU A 21 1.67 -3.88 -5.25
CA LEU A 21 1.61 -4.44 -3.91
C LEU A 21 1.64 -5.97 -3.94
N ASP A 22 0.89 -6.59 -4.84
CA ASP A 22 0.90 -8.05 -4.97
C ASP A 22 2.30 -8.57 -5.26
N LYS A 23 3.00 -7.92 -6.17
CA LYS A 23 4.37 -8.31 -6.52
C LYS A 23 5.34 -8.12 -5.35
N ALA A 24 5.21 -7.00 -4.64
CA ALA A 24 6.05 -6.72 -3.48
C ALA A 24 5.80 -7.74 -2.37
N PHE A 25 4.55 -8.07 -2.10
CA PHE A 25 4.20 -9.05 -1.08
C PHE A 25 4.70 -10.45 -1.46
N ASN A 26 4.60 -10.83 -2.72
CA ASN A 26 5.15 -12.11 -3.18
C ASN A 26 6.65 -12.19 -2.96
N GLU A 27 7.38 -11.11 -3.21
CA GLU A 27 8.81 -11.08 -2.94
C GLU A 27 9.09 -11.13 -1.44
N LEU A 28 8.35 -10.36 -0.64
CA LEU A 28 8.53 -10.32 0.81
C LEU A 28 8.29 -11.70 1.45
N ASP A 29 7.34 -12.47 0.91
CA ASP A 29 7.05 -13.82 1.39
C ASP A 29 8.24 -14.78 1.24
N THR A 30 9.22 -14.46 0.39
CA THR A 30 10.43 -15.28 0.28
C THR A 30 11.37 -15.11 1.48
N TYR A 31 11.15 -14.09 2.31
CA TYR A 31 11.91 -13.84 3.52
C TYR A 31 11.16 -14.39 4.72
N THR A 32 11.81 -15.24 5.50
CA THR A 32 11.17 -15.90 6.65
C THR A 32 10.77 -14.94 7.76
N GLN A 33 11.26 -13.71 7.74
CA GLN A 33 10.99 -12.71 8.77
C GLN A 33 9.58 -12.11 8.68
N TRP A 34 9.00 -12.05 7.49
CA TRP A 34 7.73 -11.35 7.27
C TRP A 34 6.62 -12.28 6.83
N THR A 35 5.43 -12.00 7.35
CA THR A 35 4.18 -12.62 6.87
C THR A 35 3.37 -11.53 6.19
N THR A 36 2.89 -11.80 4.99
CA THR A 36 2.01 -10.87 4.27
C THR A 36 0.58 -11.36 4.31
N GLY A 37 -0.37 -10.42 4.21
CA GLY A 37 -1.78 -10.76 4.21
C GLY A 37 -2.57 -9.83 3.30
N THR A 38 -3.50 -10.43 2.55
CA THR A 38 -4.46 -9.72 1.71
C THR A 38 -5.84 -10.32 1.95
N PRO A 39 -6.93 -9.67 1.51
CA PRO A 39 -8.24 -10.26 1.66
C PRO A 39 -8.36 -11.65 1.05
N GLU A 40 -7.55 -11.96 0.04
CA GLU A 40 -7.60 -13.23 -0.67
C GLU A 40 -6.94 -14.37 0.10
N ASN A 41 -5.94 -14.10 0.96
CA ASN A 41 -5.19 -15.14 1.64
C ASN A 41 -5.33 -15.17 3.16
N LEU A 42 -5.96 -14.17 3.76
CA LEU A 42 -6.20 -14.15 5.21
C LEU A 42 -7.46 -14.96 5.55
N GLU A 43 -7.37 -15.78 6.58
CA GLU A 43 -8.53 -16.57 7.03
C GLU A 43 -9.65 -15.66 7.55
N TYR A 44 -9.28 -14.63 8.34
CA TYR A 44 -10.20 -13.62 8.81
C TYR A 44 -9.75 -12.27 8.26
N ASN A 45 -10.55 -11.66 7.40
CA ASN A 45 -10.09 -10.54 6.59
C ASN A 45 -11.02 -9.32 6.57
N CYS A 46 -12.08 -9.31 7.38
CA CYS A 46 -13.10 -8.25 7.30
C CYS A 46 -12.63 -6.92 7.87
N CYS A 47 -11.89 -6.95 8.98
CA CYS A 47 -11.44 -5.75 9.68
C CYS A 47 -10.17 -6.06 10.48
N THR A 48 -9.62 -5.03 11.14
CA THR A 48 -8.38 -5.20 11.91
C THR A 48 -8.51 -6.24 13.02
N ASN A 49 -9.60 -6.19 13.79
CA ASN A 49 -9.77 -7.13 14.89
C ASN A 49 -9.88 -8.58 14.41
N CYS A 50 -10.62 -8.82 13.35
CA CYS A 50 -10.73 -10.17 12.77
C CYS A 50 -9.42 -10.62 12.18
N MET A 51 -8.76 -9.73 11.44
CA MET A 51 -7.49 -10.04 10.77
C MET A 51 -6.40 -10.48 11.76
N THR A 52 -6.29 -9.79 12.90
CA THR A 52 -5.26 -10.13 13.89
C THR A 52 -5.52 -11.47 14.57
N GLY A 53 -6.74 -11.99 14.49
CA GLY A 53 -7.06 -13.34 14.93
C GLY A 53 -6.78 -14.42 13.90
N SER A 54 -6.42 -14.06 12.68
CA SER A 54 -6.01 -15.04 11.68
C SER A 54 -4.73 -15.73 12.14
N PRO A 55 -4.62 -17.07 12.05
CA PRO A 55 -3.41 -17.76 12.50
C PRO A 55 -2.13 -17.25 11.86
N GLN A 56 -2.18 -16.87 10.57
CA GLN A 56 -1.04 -16.34 9.86
C GLN A 56 -0.49 -15.06 10.54
N ILE A 57 -1.38 -14.23 11.08
CA ILE A 57 -1.01 -12.95 11.69
C ILE A 57 -0.70 -13.13 13.17
N GLU A 58 -1.56 -13.86 13.89
CA GLU A 58 -1.47 -14.02 15.36
C GLU A 58 -0.10 -14.58 15.78
N TYR A 59 0.40 -15.57 15.05
CA TYR A 59 1.65 -16.23 15.39
C TYR A 59 2.86 -15.70 14.62
N SER A 60 2.69 -14.66 13.83
CA SER A 60 3.81 -14.05 13.11
C SER A 60 4.61 -13.12 14.02
N LYS A 61 5.91 -13.03 13.79
CA LYS A 61 6.75 -12.04 14.47
C LYS A 61 6.63 -10.68 13.81
N ASN A 62 6.63 -10.68 12.48
CA ASN A 62 6.47 -9.47 11.69
C ASN A 62 5.38 -9.71 10.66
N TYR A 63 4.40 -8.82 10.57
CA TYR A 63 3.43 -8.91 9.50
C TYR A 63 3.15 -7.55 8.87
N VAL A 64 2.77 -7.58 7.61
CA VAL A 64 2.24 -6.43 6.87
C VAL A 64 1.06 -6.94 6.05
N ALA A 65 -0.07 -6.24 6.16
CA ALA A 65 -1.31 -6.76 5.59
C ALA A 65 -2.33 -5.66 5.36
N TYR A 66 -3.27 -5.91 4.49
CA TYR A 66 -4.49 -5.11 4.44
C TYR A 66 -5.69 -6.05 4.39
N ASN A 67 -6.81 -5.58 4.96
CA ASN A 67 -8.03 -6.35 5.06
C ASN A 67 -9.12 -5.75 4.15
N ILE A 68 -10.32 -6.31 4.20
CA ILE A 68 -11.44 -5.83 3.39
C ILE A 68 -11.77 -4.37 3.74
N GLN A 69 -11.72 -3.99 5.00
CA GLN A 69 -12.01 -2.63 5.43
C GLN A 69 -11.00 -1.63 4.86
N ASP A 70 -9.70 -1.98 4.86
CA ASP A 70 -8.66 -1.15 4.25
C ASP A 70 -8.91 -0.98 2.76
N LYS A 71 -9.30 -2.07 2.10
CA LYS A 71 -9.62 -2.04 0.67
C LYS A 71 -10.87 -1.23 0.39
N GLN A 72 -11.86 -1.26 1.29
CA GLN A 72 -13.06 -0.42 1.16
C GLN A 72 -12.71 1.06 1.25
N GLY A 73 -11.84 1.46 2.17
CA GLY A 73 -11.37 2.84 2.26
C GLY A 73 -10.72 3.29 0.96
N TYR A 74 -9.88 2.44 0.39
CA TYR A 74 -9.27 2.68 -0.91
C TYR A 74 -10.33 2.79 -2.03
N ASN A 75 -11.33 1.91 -1.99
CA ASN A 75 -12.43 1.90 -2.98
C ASN A 75 -13.32 3.14 -2.87
N GLU A 76 -13.58 3.62 -1.65
CA GLU A 76 -14.38 4.82 -1.45
C GLU A 76 -13.67 6.05 -1.99
N ALA A 77 -12.37 6.17 -1.74
CA ALA A 77 -11.58 7.23 -2.33
C ALA A 77 -11.63 7.16 -3.86
N TYR A 78 -11.60 5.96 -4.41
CA TYR A 78 -11.75 5.76 -5.84
C TYR A 78 -13.11 6.23 -6.35
N LYS A 79 -14.20 5.92 -5.63
CA LYS A 79 -15.56 6.35 -6.03
C LYS A 79 -15.69 7.87 -6.08
N GLU A 80 -15.10 8.56 -5.11
CA GLU A 80 -15.14 10.02 -5.08
C GLU A 80 -14.40 10.64 -6.26
N ASN A 81 -13.41 9.94 -6.80
CA ASN A 81 -12.54 10.46 -7.84
C ASN A 81 -12.61 9.69 -9.16
N LYS A 82 -13.57 8.76 -9.30
CA LYS A 82 -13.61 7.85 -10.45
C LYS A 82 -13.73 8.55 -11.81
N ASP A 83 -14.43 9.69 -11.83
CA ASP A 83 -14.63 10.45 -13.05
C ASP A 83 -13.55 11.50 -13.29
N ASN A 84 -12.66 11.68 -12.33
CA ASN A 84 -11.57 12.63 -12.44
C ASN A 84 -10.46 12.03 -13.29
N THR A 85 -9.91 12.85 -14.17
CA THR A 85 -8.74 12.49 -14.95
C THR A 85 -7.60 13.40 -14.55
N THR A 86 -6.38 12.87 -14.60
CA THR A 86 -5.20 13.64 -14.23
C THR A 86 -4.09 13.43 -15.23
N TRP A 87 -3.15 14.35 -15.21
CA TRP A 87 -1.93 14.23 -16.00
C TRP A 87 -0.82 13.69 -15.12
N ASP A 88 0.00 12.79 -15.65
CA ASP A 88 1.16 12.30 -14.93
C ASP A 88 2.01 13.50 -14.47
N GLY A 89 2.37 13.48 -13.18
CA GLY A 89 3.22 14.52 -12.62
C GLY A 89 2.49 15.67 -11.95
N TYR A 90 1.16 15.66 -11.85
CA TYR A 90 0.40 16.73 -11.21
C TYR A 90 -0.16 16.30 -9.85
N PRO A 91 -0.19 17.21 -8.85
CA PRO A 91 -0.59 16.89 -7.48
C PRO A 91 -1.98 16.26 -7.34
N GLU A 92 -2.94 16.76 -8.07
CA GLU A 92 -4.32 16.26 -8.03
C GLU A 92 -4.44 14.82 -8.49
N SER A 93 -3.37 14.27 -9.07
CA SER A 93 -3.40 12.91 -9.60
C SER A 93 -3.30 11.84 -8.53
N HIS A 94 -2.90 12.17 -7.31
CA HIS A 94 -2.67 11.14 -6.29
C HIS A 94 -3.84 10.94 -5.33
N VAL A 95 -4.88 11.75 -5.43
CA VAL A 95 -6.04 11.62 -4.56
C VAL A 95 -6.72 10.27 -4.79
N GLY A 96 -6.84 9.49 -3.72
CA GLY A 96 -7.38 8.14 -3.82
C GLY A 96 -6.41 7.09 -4.33
N GLU A 97 -5.14 7.43 -4.46
CA GLU A 97 -4.13 6.53 -5.00
C GLU A 97 -3.23 5.95 -3.92
N TYR A 98 -3.70 5.88 -2.70
CA TYR A 98 -2.97 5.28 -1.60
C TYR A 98 -3.83 4.25 -0.87
N ILE A 99 -3.19 3.34 -0.18
CA ILE A 99 -3.86 2.39 0.71
C ILE A 99 -3.09 2.34 2.03
N TYR A 100 -3.79 2.06 3.12
CA TYR A 100 -3.16 1.88 4.42
C TYR A 100 -2.89 0.41 4.68
N LEU A 101 -1.66 0.10 5.09
CA LEU A 101 -1.26 -1.24 5.46
C LEU A 101 -1.15 -1.34 6.98
N GLN A 102 -1.64 -2.43 7.52
CA GLN A 102 -1.47 -2.77 8.92
C GLN A 102 -0.20 -3.57 9.11
N HIS A 103 0.43 -3.45 10.28
CA HIS A 103 1.76 -4.01 10.44
C HIS A 103 2.11 -4.25 11.90
N ARG A 104 3.05 -5.16 12.10
CA ARG A 104 3.77 -5.35 13.36
C ARG A 104 5.16 -5.82 13.00
N GLY A 105 6.18 -5.18 13.54
CA GLY A 105 7.56 -5.55 13.28
C GLY A 105 8.39 -5.47 14.54
N GLU A 106 9.35 -6.39 14.68
CA GLU A 106 10.17 -6.50 15.88
C GLU A 106 11.29 -5.48 15.97
N SER A 107 11.73 -4.94 14.83
CA SER A 107 12.92 -4.09 14.83
C SER A 107 12.93 -3.12 13.64
N HIS A 108 13.79 -2.11 13.78
CA HIS A 108 14.07 -1.18 12.69
C HIS A 108 14.59 -1.91 11.44
N ALA A 109 15.45 -2.91 11.65
CA ALA A 109 16.00 -3.67 10.53
C ALA A 109 14.92 -4.39 9.74
N ALA A 110 13.92 -4.96 10.44
CA ALA A 110 12.79 -5.60 9.77
C ALA A 110 12.02 -4.61 8.91
N TYR A 111 11.75 -3.41 9.44
CA TYR A 111 11.05 -2.38 8.66
C TYR A 111 11.86 -1.84 7.50
N LYS A 112 13.17 -1.73 7.65
CA LYS A 112 14.03 -1.33 6.53
C LYS A 112 13.95 -2.31 5.38
N LEU A 113 13.89 -3.61 5.68
CA LEU A 113 13.71 -4.63 4.65
C LEU A 113 12.35 -4.46 3.95
N LEU A 114 11.29 -4.32 4.72
CA LEU A 114 9.94 -4.12 4.17
C LEU A 114 9.89 -2.91 3.25
N ILE A 115 10.33 -1.76 3.76
CA ILE A 115 10.28 -0.50 3.00
C ILE A 115 11.17 -0.58 1.76
N GLY A 116 12.32 -1.23 1.88
CA GLY A 116 13.22 -1.44 0.75
C GLY A 116 12.60 -2.27 -0.36
N ILE A 117 11.90 -3.33 0.00
CA ILE A 117 11.21 -4.17 -1.00
C ILE A 117 10.07 -3.41 -1.65
N LEU A 118 9.27 -2.69 -0.87
CA LEU A 118 8.22 -1.84 -1.44
C LEU A 118 8.80 -0.83 -2.43
N LYS A 119 9.91 -0.20 -2.06
CA LYS A 119 10.59 0.77 -2.93
C LYS A 119 11.07 0.13 -4.23
N GLN A 120 11.59 -1.08 -4.18
CA GLN A 120 12.03 -1.80 -5.38
C GLN A 120 10.88 -2.05 -6.36
N HIS A 121 9.66 -2.12 -5.84
CA HIS A 121 8.46 -2.30 -6.66
C HIS A 121 7.76 -0.99 -6.99
N GLY A 122 8.44 0.14 -6.80
CA GLY A 122 7.90 1.45 -7.15
C GLY A 122 6.88 1.99 -6.17
N ILE A 123 6.93 1.55 -4.91
CA ILE A 123 6.00 1.96 -3.86
C ILE A 123 6.74 2.77 -2.81
N THR A 124 6.20 3.96 -2.50
CA THR A 124 6.72 4.83 -1.44
C THR A 124 5.86 4.67 -0.19
N THR A 125 6.50 4.67 0.97
CA THR A 125 5.84 4.56 2.26
C THR A 125 5.95 5.87 3.02
N GLU A 126 4.83 6.40 3.51
CA GLU A 126 4.79 7.51 4.47
C GLU A 126 4.43 6.95 5.84
N TRP A 127 5.33 7.11 6.80
CA TRP A 127 5.17 6.55 8.13
C TRP A 127 6.14 7.23 9.10
N ASP A 128 5.67 7.49 10.32
CA ASP A 128 6.47 8.17 11.35
C ASP A 128 7.21 7.20 12.28
N TRP A 129 7.27 5.90 11.90
CA TRP A 129 7.89 4.83 12.67
C TRP A 129 7.14 4.45 13.96
N SER A 130 5.90 4.93 14.13
CA SER A 130 5.04 4.52 15.24
C SER A 130 4.37 3.19 14.95
N SER A 131 4.40 2.26 15.91
CA SER A 131 3.73 0.97 15.78
C SER A 131 2.20 1.10 15.76
N ASP A 132 1.67 2.22 16.23
CA ASP A 132 0.23 2.46 16.33
C ASP A 132 -0.37 3.07 15.07
N ILE A 133 0.48 3.50 14.12
CA ILE A 133 0.04 4.18 12.91
C ILE A 133 0.23 3.25 11.71
N LYS A 134 -0.82 3.15 10.89
CA LYS A 134 -0.76 2.35 9.66
C LYS A 134 0.24 2.95 8.68
N LEU A 135 0.81 2.09 7.83
CA LEU A 135 1.69 2.53 6.75
C LEU A 135 0.84 3.04 5.60
N LYS A 136 1.03 4.29 5.22
CA LYS A 136 0.41 4.84 4.01
C LYS A 136 1.34 4.58 2.84
N VAL A 137 0.86 3.87 1.83
CA VAL A 137 1.68 3.51 0.66
C VAL A 137 1.02 3.97 -0.63
N TYR A 138 1.86 4.37 -1.59
CA TYR A 138 1.42 4.85 -2.89
C TYR A 138 2.54 4.66 -3.91
N LEU A 139 2.21 4.78 -5.19
CA LEU A 139 3.23 4.65 -6.24
C LEU A 139 4.23 5.79 -6.16
N THR A 140 5.51 5.47 -6.30
CA THR A 140 6.60 6.43 -6.17
C THR A 140 6.48 7.61 -7.15
N LYS A 141 5.90 7.40 -8.32
CA LYS A 141 5.71 8.47 -9.28
C LYS A 141 4.82 9.61 -8.76
N TYR A 142 4.11 9.40 -7.65
CA TYR A 142 3.28 10.43 -7.01
C TYR A 142 3.91 10.99 -5.73
N ALA A 143 5.15 10.62 -5.43
CA ALA A 143 5.78 10.97 -4.16
C ALA A 143 5.87 12.48 -3.91
N ASN A 144 6.18 13.26 -4.93
CA ASN A 144 6.31 14.72 -4.80
C ASN A 144 4.98 15.36 -4.43
N PHE A 145 3.88 14.81 -4.89
CA PHE A 145 2.56 15.36 -4.59
C PHE A 145 2.17 15.08 -3.14
N ASN A 146 2.50 13.90 -2.66
CA ASN A 146 2.23 13.52 -1.28
C ASN A 146 3.08 14.32 -0.29
N SER A 147 4.26 14.76 -0.68
CA SER A 147 5.13 15.58 0.17
C SER A 147 4.76 17.07 0.16
N GLY A 148 3.79 17.48 -0.64
CA GLY A 148 3.35 18.87 -0.72
C GLY A 148 4.25 19.77 -1.54
N VAL A 149 5.11 19.22 -2.32
CA VAL A 149 6.04 19.96 -3.17
C VAL A 149 5.44 20.25 -4.54
#